data_5e1fcc580d7f3d2c8a48e828624f161b
#
_entry.id   5e1fcc580d7f3d2c8a48e828624f161b
#
_cell.length_a   1.000
_cell.length_b   1.000
_cell.length_c   1.000
_cell.angle_alpha   90.00
_cell.angle_beta   90.00
_cell.angle_gamma   90.00
#
_symmetry.space_group_name_H-M   'P 1'
#
loop_
_entity.id
_entity.type
_entity.pdbx_description
1 polymer ?
#
loop_
_entity_poly.entity_id
_entity_poly.type
_entity_poly.pdbx_seq_one_letter_code
_entity_poly.pdbx_strand_id
1 'polypeptide(L)'
;TQIRSSAASDVYKRQELLDNPRFYGFRVRRQIDGKTYQEYFSLKENSKRLRGAKKAEVKTLADARDAELKVLQQKKRDKNDREINLDETGQIKGILCRMKREKSGTLTPVFQVGVMSRVRMKIVNTTVSIPKHGRVEAWQRAVDFYCEHKNIGKRTKTYKELIARCPKPAQIKRYTQQ
;
A
#
# COMPACT_ATOMS: atom_id res chain seq x y z
N THR A 1 28.08 -25.82 -0.45
CA THR A 1 26.92 -25.20 -1.11
C THR A 1 26.38 -24.12 -0.18
N GLN A 2 26.75 -22.85 -0.43
CA GLN A 2 26.22 -21.70 0.32
C GLN A 2 24.77 -21.45 -0.10
N ILE A 3 23.84 -21.62 0.83
CA ILE A 3 22.44 -21.18 0.65
C ILE A 3 22.47 -19.65 0.74
N ARG A 4 22.32 -18.98 -0.41
CA ARG A 4 22.07 -17.55 -0.47
C ARG A 4 20.66 -17.31 0.08
N SER A 5 20.56 -16.93 1.34
CA SER A 5 19.33 -16.36 1.93
C SER A 5 19.00 -15.08 1.16
N SER A 6 17.89 -15.07 0.44
CA SER A 6 17.51 -13.95 -0.39
C SER A 6 17.18 -12.73 0.47
N ALA A 7 17.85 -11.62 0.20
CA ALA A 7 17.66 -10.34 0.89
C ALA A 7 16.21 -9.81 0.86
N ALA A 8 15.33 -10.41 0.05
CA ALA A 8 13.91 -10.05 -0.05
C ALA A 8 13.07 -10.50 1.16
N SER A 9 13.52 -11.52 1.94
CA SER A 9 12.75 -12.00 3.10
C SER A 9 12.94 -11.15 4.35
N ASP A 10 14.02 -10.36 4.45
CA ASP A 10 14.33 -9.56 5.64
C ASP A 10 13.52 -8.27 5.78
N VAL A 11 12.92 -7.78 4.69
CA VAL A 11 12.10 -6.55 4.69
C VAL A 11 10.79 -6.74 5.49
N TYR A 12 10.34 -7.98 5.70
CA TYR A 12 9.06 -8.29 6.34
C TYR A 12 9.13 -8.74 7.80
N LYS A 13 10.33 -8.96 8.35
CA LYS A 13 10.48 -9.28 9.79
C LYS A 13 10.21 -8.02 10.62
N ARG A 14 9.03 -7.95 11.23
CA ARG A 14 8.57 -6.82 12.04
C ARG A 14 9.18 -6.83 13.43
N GLN A 15 9.41 -8.02 13.95
CA GLN A 15 10.09 -8.27 15.20
C GLN A 15 11.16 -9.37 14.98
N GLU A 16 12.36 -9.13 15.44
CA GLU A 16 13.51 -10.01 15.21
C GLU A 16 14.35 -10.11 16.48
N LEU A 17 14.76 -11.33 16.82
CA LEU A 17 15.78 -11.55 17.84
C LEU A 17 17.16 -11.35 17.22
N LEU A 18 17.87 -10.34 17.69
CA LEU A 18 19.26 -10.07 17.31
C LEU A 18 20.20 -10.70 18.35
N ASP A 19 21.14 -11.50 17.88
CA ASP A 19 22.23 -12.07 18.68
C ASP A 19 23.55 -11.82 17.94
N ASN A 20 24.19 -10.71 18.26
CA ASN A 20 25.46 -10.34 17.68
C ASN A 20 26.41 -9.79 18.78
N PRO A 21 27.72 -9.61 18.52
CA PRO A 21 28.67 -9.14 19.51
C PRO A 21 28.29 -7.83 20.20
N ARG A 22 27.61 -6.94 19.49
CA ARG A 22 27.23 -5.60 19.98
C ARG A 22 25.90 -5.57 20.71
N PHE A 23 24.94 -6.45 20.32
CA PHE A 23 23.58 -6.41 20.83
C PHE A 23 22.97 -7.81 20.91
N TYR A 24 22.35 -8.11 22.07
CA TYR A 24 21.49 -9.28 22.24
C TYR A 24 20.12 -8.83 22.74
N GLY A 25 19.06 -9.02 21.93
CA GLY A 25 17.72 -8.56 22.28
C GLY A 25 16.76 -8.55 21.09
N PHE A 26 15.56 -8.03 21.31
CA PHE A 26 14.56 -7.89 20.26
C PHE A 26 14.69 -6.52 19.57
N ARG A 27 14.59 -6.53 18.25
CA ARG A 27 14.39 -5.35 17.42
C ARG A 27 12.96 -5.33 16.92
N VAL A 28 12.21 -4.28 17.21
CA VAL A 28 10.91 -3.98 16.61
C VAL A 28 11.11 -2.92 15.54
N ARG A 29 10.69 -3.20 14.30
CA ARG A 29 10.85 -2.27 13.18
C ARG A 29 9.59 -2.23 12.33
N ARG A 30 9.04 -1.04 12.11
CA ARG A 30 7.93 -0.80 11.17
C ARG A 30 8.14 0.47 10.37
N GLN A 31 7.79 0.42 9.09
CA GLN A 31 7.71 1.60 8.25
C GLN A 31 6.25 2.08 8.19
N ILE A 32 6.01 3.34 8.55
CA ILE A 32 4.70 3.96 8.62
C ILE A 32 4.77 5.30 7.91
N ASP A 33 4.06 5.46 6.79
CA ASP A 33 3.98 6.69 6.02
C ASP A 33 5.37 7.24 5.63
N GLY A 34 6.23 6.35 5.09
CA GLY A 34 7.60 6.66 4.68
C GLY A 34 8.61 6.76 5.84
N LYS A 35 8.17 6.90 7.09
CA LYS A 35 9.03 6.99 8.28
C LYS A 35 9.28 5.60 8.88
N THR A 36 10.53 5.29 9.19
CA THR A 36 10.90 4.05 9.89
C THR A 36 10.88 4.28 11.40
N TYR A 37 10.08 3.49 12.10
CA TYR A 37 10.06 3.37 13.55
C TYR A 37 10.87 2.13 13.92
N GLN A 38 11.87 2.28 14.78
CA GLN A 38 12.76 1.19 15.19
C GLN A 38 13.14 1.34 16.64
N GLU A 39 12.95 0.28 17.40
CA GLU A 39 13.26 0.22 18.83
C GLU A 39 13.94 -1.11 19.18
N TYR A 40 14.79 -1.06 20.19
CA TYR A 40 15.58 -2.19 20.64
C TYR A 40 15.27 -2.50 22.10
N PHE A 41 15.03 -3.76 22.40
CA PHE A 41 14.73 -4.28 23.73
C PHE A 41 15.84 -5.23 24.12
N SER A 42 16.75 -4.76 25.01
CA SER A 42 17.93 -5.52 25.41
C SER A 42 17.55 -6.74 26.25
N LEU A 43 18.16 -7.88 25.96
CA LEU A 43 18.12 -9.09 26.76
C LEU A 43 19.43 -9.28 27.57
N LYS A 44 20.16 -8.17 27.79
CA LYS A 44 21.34 -8.13 28.67
C LYS A 44 21.11 -7.14 29.82
N GLU A 45 21.44 -7.52 31.01
CA GLU A 45 21.50 -6.70 32.22
C GLU A 45 22.89 -6.94 32.88
N ASN A 46 23.63 -5.86 33.12
CA ASN A 46 25.02 -5.94 33.68
C ASN A 46 25.89 -6.96 32.91
N SER A 47 25.88 -6.89 31.57
CA SER A 47 26.62 -7.79 30.67
C SER A 47 26.18 -9.27 30.70
N LYS A 48 25.21 -9.65 31.53
CA LYS A 48 24.69 -11.02 31.61
C LYS A 48 23.41 -11.16 30.80
N ARG A 49 23.21 -12.31 30.12
CA ARG A 49 22.00 -12.60 29.37
C ARG A 49 20.82 -12.89 30.30
N LEU A 50 19.70 -12.20 30.08
CA LEU A 50 18.45 -12.47 30.79
C LEU A 50 17.88 -13.83 30.40
N ARG A 51 17.33 -14.55 31.39
CA ARG A 51 16.69 -15.87 31.24
C ARG A 51 15.36 -15.90 31.99
N GLY A 52 14.58 -16.95 31.77
CA GLY A 52 13.30 -17.17 32.47
C GLY A 52 12.35 -16.00 32.42
N ALA A 53 11.78 -15.62 33.56
CA ALA A 53 10.76 -14.59 33.68
C ALA A 53 11.18 -13.21 33.14
N LYS A 54 12.40 -12.75 33.45
CA LYS A 54 12.91 -11.47 32.97
C LYS A 54 13.01 -11.41 31.43
N LYS A 55 13.40 -12.51 30.76
CA LYS A 55 13.39 -12.60 29.30
C LYS A 55 11.95 -12.52 28.73
N ALA A 56 11.00 -13.16 29.42
CA ALA A 56 9.58 -13.13 29.03
C ALA A 56 8.99 -11.72 29.17
N GLU A 57 9.32 -10.98 30.23
CA GLU A 57 8.88 -9.58 30.41
C GLU A 57 9.37 -8.68 29.28
N VAL A 58 10.66 -8.75 28.92
CA VAL A 58 11.21 -7.97 27.81
C VAL A 58 10.57 -8.35 26.47
N LYS A 59 10.26 -9.63 26.27
CA LYS A 59 9.52 -10.07 25.08
C LYS A 59 8.12 -9.47 25.05
N THR A 60 7.40 -9.48 26.18
CA THR A 60 6.06 -8.89 26.29
C THR A 60 6.06 -7.41 25.96
N LEU A 61 7.07 -6.65 26.42
CA LEU A 61 7.24 -5.24 26.06
C LEU A 61 7.48 -5.05 24.56
N ALA A 62 8.31 -5.87 23.94
CA ALA A 62 8.56 -5.82 22.50
C ALA A 62 7.28 -6.17 21.69
N ASP A 63 6.53 -7.19 22.12
CA ASP A 63 5.27 -7.60 21.51
C ASP A 63 4.22 -6.48 21.63
N ALA A 64 4.09 -5.85 22.80
CA ALA A 64 3.19 -4.72 23.03
C ALA A 64 3.54 -3.55 22.11
N ARG A 65 4.83 -3.23 21.97
CA ARG A 65 5.28 -2.16 21.08
C ARG A 65 5.03 -2.45 19.61
N ASP A 66 5.25 -3.69 19.17
CA ASP A 66 4.90 -4.09 17.80
C ASP A 66 3.40 -3.97 17.53
N ALA A 67 2.56 -4.34 18.51
CA ALA A 67 1.11 -4.18 18.41
C ALA A 67 0.68 -2.71 18.30
N GLU A 68 1.25 -1.80 19.11
CA GLU A 68 1.00 -0.36 19.03
C GLU A 68 1.36 0.21 17.64
N LEU A 69 2.55 -0.11 17.15
CA LEU A 69 3.01 0.34 15.84
C LEU A 69 2.15 -0.25 14.71
N LYS A 70 1.62 -1.46 14.88
CA LYS A 70 0.66 -2.07 13.95
C LYS A 70 -0.64 -1.28 13.88
N VAL A 71 -1.19 -0.90 15.01
CA VAL A 71 -2.40 -0.07 15.09
C VAL A 71 -2.16 1.30 14.45
N LEU A 72 -1.03 1.93 14.76
CA LEU A 72 -0.66 3.22 14.16
C LEU A 72 -0.51 3.11 12.64
N GLN A 73 0.15 2.05 12.14
CA GLN A 73 0.29 1.77 10.72
C GLN A 73 -1.07 1.60 10.03
N GLN A 74 -1.99 0.86 10.69
CA GLN A 74 -3.33 0.65 10.16
C GLN A 74 -4.14 1.96 10.11
N LYS A 75 -4.13 2.76 11.18
CA LYS A 75 -4.79 4.08 11.22
C LYS A 75 -4.28 5.01 10.11
N LYS A 76 -2.97 5.04 9.87
CA LYS A 76 -2.38 5.85 8.79
C LYS A 76 -2.77 5.34 7.41
N ARG A 77 -2.76 4.01 7.19
CA ARG A 77 -3.25 3.42 5.94
C ARG A 77 -4.71 3.76 5.70
N ASP A 78 -5.56 3.63 6.73
CA ASP A 78 -6.99 3.94 6.62
C ASP A 78 -7.24 5.41 6.30
N LYS A 79 -6.43 6.32 6.84
CA LYS A 79 -6.48 7.74 6.50
C LYS A 79 -6.07 7.96 5.05
N ASN A 80 -4.90 7.48 4.64
CA ASN A 80 -4.37 7.66 3.27
C ASN A 80 -5.29 7.04 2.20
N ASP A 81 -5.97 5.94 2.51
CA ASP A 81 -6.90 5.29 1.58
C ASP A 81 -8.25 6.02 1.44
N ARG A 82 -8.58 6.90 2.39
CA ARG A 82 -9.75 7.78 2.30
C ARG A 82 -9.45 9.08 1.56
N GLU A 83 -8.18 9.45 1.45
CA GLU A 83 -7.75 10.65 0.72
C GLU A 83 -7.54 10.30 -0.76
N ILE A 84 -7.95 11.24 -1.63
CA ILE A 84 -7.69 11.13 -3.07
C ILE A 84 -6.26 11.57 -3.32
N ASN A 85 -5.38 10.62 -3.59
CA ASN A 85 -4.00 10.92 -3.95
C ASN A 85 -3.89 11.12 -5.46
N LEU A 86 -3.28 12.23 -5.86
CA LEU A 86 -2.95 12.51 -7.25
C LEU A 86 -1.49 12.14 -7.52
N ASP A 87 -1.20 11.80 -8.78
CA ASP A 87 0.16 11.69 -9.28
C ASP A 87 0.68 13.04 -9.79
N GLU A 88 1.91 13.06 -10.29
CA GLU A 88 2.55 14.27 -10.83
C GLU A 88 1.83 14.84 -12.06
N THR A 89 1.05 14.02 -12.75
CA THR A 89 0.25 14.43 -13.93
C THR A 89 -1.13 14.93 -13.54
N GLY A 90 -1.51 14.85 -12.26
CA GLY A 90 -2.83 15.21 -11.74
C GLY A 90 -3.87 14.10 -11.90
N GLN A 91 -3.47 12.89 -12.31
CA GLN A 91 -4.36 11.73 -12.34
C GLN A 91 -4.48 11.10 -10.94
N ILE A 92 -5.56 10.37 -10.70
CA ILE A 92 -5.77 9.67 -9.43
C ILE A 92 -4.82 8.46 -9.35
N LYS A 93 -3.98 8.39 -8.32
CA LYS A 93 -3.12 7.23 -8.10
C LYS A 93 -3.93 5.94 -8.07
N GLY A 94 -3.67 5.09 -9.05
CA GLY A 94 -4.39 3.83 -9.24
C GLY A 94 -5.49 3.87 -10.30
N ILE A 95 -5.79 5.04 -10.91
CA ILE A 95 -6.66 5.15 -12.09
C ILE A 95 -5.94 6.01 -13.13
N LEU A 96 -5.41 5.37 -14.17
CA LEU A 96 -4.65 6.01 -15.23
C LEU A 96 -5.45 6.06 -16.53
N CYS A 97 -5.42 7.21 -17.19
CA CYS A 97 -5.90 7.34 -18.56
C CYS A 97 -4.71 7.17 -19.51
N ARG A 98 -4.76 6.18 -20.40
CA ARG A 98 -3.69 5.92 -21.37
C ARG A 98 -4.19 5.24 -22.63
N MET A 99 -3.33 5.18 -23.66
CA MET A 99 -3.58 4.35 -24.84
C MET A 99 -3.23 2.90 -24.53
N LYS A 100 -4.08 1.98 -24.91
CA LYS A 100 -3.86 0.53 -24.87
C LYS A 100 -3.85 0.01 -26.29
N ARG A 101 -2.85 -0.80 -26.62
CA ARG A 101 -2.81 -1.53 -27.91
C ARG A 101 -3.67 -2.78 -27.78
N GLU A 102 -4.68 -2.88 -28.63
CA GLU A 102 -5.53 -4.07 -28.75
C GLU A 102 -4.81 -5.17 -29.55
N LYS A 103 -5.37 -6.38 -29.57
CA LYS A 103 -4.81 -7.51 -30.35
C LYS A 103 -4.78 -7.23 -31.87
N SER A 104 -5.69 -6.40 -32.35
CA SER A 104 -5.73 -5.92 -33.75
C SER A 104 -4.63 -4.92 -34.09
N GLY A 105 -3.80 -4.49 -33.14
CA GLY A 105 -2.81 -3.41 -33.30
C GLY A 105 -3.39 -2.00 -33.09
N THR A 106 -4.70 -1.84 -33.01
CA THR A 106 -5.37 -0.56 -32.81
C THR A 106 -5.09 0.01 -31.44
N LEU A 107 -4.82 1.32 -31.35
CA LEU A 107 -4.65 2.04 -30.10
C LEU A 107 -5.99 2.57 -29.62
N THR A 108 -6.38 2.18 -28.41
CA THR A 108 -7.68 2.55 -27.81
C THR A 108 -7.45 3.31 -26.51
N PRO A 109 -8.04 4.51 -26.32
CA PRO A 109 -7.98 5.21 -25.05
C PRO A 109 -8.79 4.46 -23.98
N VAL A 110 -8.17 4.25 -22.82
CA VAL A 110 -8.75 3.46 -21.73
C VAL A 110 -8.50 4.10 -20.38
N PHE A 111 -9.36 3.83 -19.41
CA PHE A 111 -9.06 3.97 -17.99
C PHE A 111 -8.53 2.63 -17.48
N GLN A 112 -7.28 2.62 -17.08
CA GLN A 112 -6.65 1.47 -16.43
C GLN A 112 -6.66 1.68 -14.92
N VAL A 113 -7.22 0.72 -14.21
CA VAL A 113 -7.23 0.74 -12.73
C VAL A 113 -6.28 -0.34 -12.22
N GLY A 114 -5.38 0.04 -11.32
CA GLY A 114 -4.47 -0.89 -10.65
C GLY A 114 -4.39 -0.54 -9.17
N VAL A 115 -4.93 -1.39 -8.29
CA VAL A 115 -4.98 -1.11 -6.86
C VAL A 115 -4.68 -2.34 -6.01
N MET A 116 -4.09 -2.11 -4.84
CA MET A 116 -4.03 -3.14 -3.80
C MET A 116 -5.43 -3.34 -3.23
N SER A 117 -6.03 -4.49 -3.50
CA SER A 117 -7.34 -4.84 -2.98
C SER A 117 -7.26 -5.17 -1.50
N ARG A 118 -8.06 -4.48 -0.68
CA ARG A 118 -8.23 -4.81 0.74
C ARG A 118 -9.04 -6.08 0.94
N VAL A 119 -9.95 -6.37 0.02
CA VAL A 119 -10.80 -7.56 0.07
C VAL A 119 -10.02 -8.82 -0.30
N ARG A 120 -9.21 -8.73 -1.37
CA ARG A 120 -8.46 -9.88 -1.92
C ARG A 120 -7.01 -9.95 -1.46
N MET A 121 -6.52 -8.95 -0.70
CA MET A 121 -5.14 -8.84 -0.20
C MET A 121 -4.06 -9.00 -1.28
N LYS A 122 -4.39 -8.61 -2.52
CA LYS A 122 -3.49 -8.65 -3.68
C LYS A 122 -3.74 -7.47 -4.61
N ILE A 123 -2.78 -7.20 -5.49
CA ILE A 123 -2.96 -6.21 -6.56
C ILE A 123 -4.00 -6.75 -7.55
N VAL A 124 -4.99 -5.92 -7.85
CA VAL A 124 -6.02 -6.19 -8.84
C VAL A 124 -6.01 -5.10 -9.91
N ASN A 125 -6.23 -5.51 -11.14
CA ASN A 125 -6.22 -4.61 -12.28
C ASN A 125 -7.47 -4.80 -13.13
N THR A 126 -7.95 -3.70 -13.71
CA THR A 126 -8.97 -3.72 -14.76
C THR A 126 -8.68 -2.63 -15.78
N THR A 127 -9.30 -2.75 -16.95
CA THR A 127 -9.19 -1.78 -18.04
C THR A 127 -10.57 -1.52 -18.60
N VAL A 128 -10.98 -0.26 -18.66
CA VAL A 128 -12.29 0.17 -19.18
C VAL A 128 -12.09 1.00 -20.43
N SER A 129 -12.63 0.55 -21.56
CA SER A 129 -12.53 1.22 -22.86
C SER A 129 -13.43 2.45 -22.91
N ILE A 130 -12.84 3.60 -23.25
CA ILE A 130 -13.57 4.86 -23.39
C ILE A 130 -14.48 4.85 -24.62
N PRO A 131 -14.03 4.40 -25.82
CA PRO A 131 -14.90 4.34 -26.99
C PRO A 131 -16.08 3.39 -26.83
N LYS A 132 -15.91 2.28 -26.09
CA LYS A 132 -16.97 1.28 -25.90
C LYS A 132 -18.10 1.75 -25.00
N HIS A 133 -17.79 2.51 -23.95
CA HIS A 133 -18.76 2.88 -22.91
C HIS A 133 -19.09 4.37 -22.90
N GLY A 134 -18.35 5.19 -23.66
CA GLY A 134 -18.38 6.63 -23.49
C GLY A 134 -17.58 7.08 -22.26
N ARG A 135 -17.15 8.33 -22.28
CA ARG A 135 -16.24 8.91 -21.27
C ARG A 135 -16.76 8.81 -19.82
N VAL A 136 -18.01 9.21 -19.62
CA VAL A 136 -18.59 9.31 -18.27
C VAL A 136 -18.83 7.93 -17.68
N GLU A 137 -19.43 7.03 -18.45
CA GLU A 137 -19.69 5.66 -17.98
C GLU A 137 -18.41 4.87 -17.79
N ALA A 138 -17.43 5.01 -18.69
CA ALA A 138 -16.13 4.38 -18.53
C ALA A 138 -15.42 4.85 -17.25
N TRP A 139 -15.51 6.15 -16.93
CA TRP A 139 -14.99 6.71 -15.70
C TRP A 139 -15.70 6.15 -14.47
N GLN A 140 -17.01 6.11 -14.49
CA GLN A 140 -17.80 5.57 -13.39
C GLN A 140 -17.45 4.11 -13.11
N ARG A 141 -17.34 3.27 -14.14
CA ARG A 141 -16.92 1.87 -14.01
C ARG A 141 -15.52 1.74 -13.41
N ALA A 142 -14.58 2.60 -13.83
CA ALA A 142 -13.23 2.64 -13.28
C ALA A 142 -13.24 3.02 -11.79
N VAL A 143 -14.01 4.04 -11.41
CA VAL A 143 -14.17 4.49 -10.01
C VAL A 143 -14.89 3.42 -9.17
N ASP A 144 -15.93 2.78 -9.70
CA ASP A 144 -16.64 1.71 -9.00
C ASP A 144 -15.68 0.55 -8.65
N PHE A 145 -14.90 0.11 -9.62
CA PHE A 145 -13.88 -0.93 -9.38
C PHE A 145 -12.83 -0.49 -8.37
N TYR A 146 -12.32 0.74 -8.49
CA TYR A 146 -11.37 1.31 -7.53
C TYR A 146 -11.94 1.32 -6.11
N CYS A 147 -13.15 1.82 -5.94
CA CYS A 147 -13.82 1.97 -4.64
C CYS A 147 -14.17 0.61 -4.02
N GLU A 148 -14.63 -0.35 -4.80
CA GLU A 148 -14.89 -1.72 -4.34
C GLU A 148 -13.64 -2.33 -3.69
N HIS A 149 -12.49 -2.25 -4.38
CA HIS A 149 -11.25 -2.84 -3.90
C HIS A 149 -10.54 -2.02 -2.81
N LYS A 150 -10.83 -0.73 -2.70
CA LYS A 150 -10.37 0.15 -1.62
C LYS A 150 -11.32 0.17 -0.41
N ASN A 151 -12.45 -0.53 -0.49
CA ASN A 151 -13.50 -0.53 0.53
C ASN A 151 -14.07 0.88 0.80
N ILE A 152 -14.28 1.65 -0.27
CA ILE A 152 -14.90 2.99 -0.23
C ILE A 152 -16.36 2.87 -0.60
N GLY A 153 -17.25 3.17 0.33
CA GLY A 153 -18.70 3.08 0.09
C GLY A 153 -19.21 4.16 -0.88
N LYS A 154 -20.16 3.81 -1.74
CA LYS A 154 -20.75 4.73 -2.75
C LYS A 154 -21.43 5.99 -2.16
N ARG A 155 -21.84 5.97 -0.89
CA ARG A 155 -22.45 7.12 -0.21
C ARG A 155 -21.43 8.09 0.41
N THR A 156 -20.12 7.75 0.39
CA THR A 156 -19.09 8.58 1.01
C THR A 156 -18.78 9.83 0.19
N LYS A 157 -18.25 10.86 0.87
CA LYS A 157 -17.77 12.09 0.23
C LYS A 157 -16.67 11.78 -0.79
N THR A 158 -15.73 10.91 -0.42
CA THR A 158 -14.63 10.46 -1.29
C THR A 158 -15.13 9.86 -2.61
N TYR A 159 -16.15 8.98 -2.57
CA TYR A 159 -16.74 8.43 -3.80
C TYR A 159 -17.30 9.52 -4.70
N LYS A 160 -18.09 10.45 -4.13
CA LYS A 160 -18.68 11.57 -4.89
C LYS A 160 -17.61 12.46 -5.52
N GLU A 161 -16.53 12.74 -4.78
CA GLU A 161 -15.39 13.51 -5.29
C GLU A 161 -14.66 12.78 -6.42
N LEU A 162 -14.47 11.46 -6.32
CA LEU A 162 -13.86 10.64 -7.37
C LEU A 162 -14.70 10.70 -8.66
N ILE A 163 -16.02 10.54 -8.57
CA ILE A 163 -16.92 10.64 -9.72
C ILE A 163 -16.86 12.03 -10.36
N ALA A 164 -16.86 13.09 -9.54
CA ALA A 164 -16.81 14.48 -10.02
C ALA A 164 -15.47 14.82 -10.75
N ARG A 165 -14.41 14.06 -10.49
CA ARG A 165 -13.09 14.22 -11.15
C ARG A 165 -12.99 13.52 -12.52
N CYS A 166 -14.10 13.21 -13.17
CA CYS A 166 -14.07 12.63 -14.52
C CYS A 166 -13.24 13.52 -15.48
N PRO A 167 -12.16 12.98 -16.09
CA PRO A 167 -11.29 13.77 -16.96
C PRO A 167 -12.05 14.39 -18.13
N LYS A 168 -11.81 15.67 -18.41
CA LYS A 168 -12.38 16.36 -19.58
C LYS A 168 -11.75 15.83 -20.88
N PRO A 169 -12.39 15.97 -22.05
CA PRO A 169 -11.85 15.49 -23.33
C PRO A 169 -10.44 16.01 -23.62
N ALA A 170 -10.15 17.27 -23.31
CA ALA A 170 -8.82 17.86 -23.47
C ALA A 170 -7.76 17.20 -22.58
N GLN A 171 -8.13 16.83 -21.34
CA GLN A 171 -7.26 16.10 -20.43
C GLN A 171 -6.99 14.68 -20.94
N ILE A 172 -8.00 13.99 -21.46
CA ILE A 172 -7.84 12.65 -22.05
C ILE A 172 -6.84 12.73 -23.21
N LYS A 173 -6.99 13.69 -24.14
CA LYS A 173 -6.03 13.89 -25.21
C LYS A 173 -4.59 14.08 -24.69
N ARG A 174 -4.41 14.94 -23.67
CA ARG A 174 -3.11 15.16 -23.05
C ARG A 174 -2.50 13.89 -22.42
N TYR A 175 -3.31 13.10 -21.70
CA TYR A 175 -2.84 11.87 -21.05
C TYR A 175 -2.54 10.75 -22.03
N THR A 176 -3.15 10.75 -23.20
CA THR A 176 -2.96 9.72 -24.24
C THR A 176 -1.88 10.08 -25.26
N GLN A 177 -1.31 11.27 -25.20
CA GLN A 177 -0.20 11.72 -26.04
C GLN A 177 1.18 11.55 -25.36
N GLN A 178 1.21 11.18 -24.09
CA GLN A 178 2.40 10.80 -23.33
C GLN A 178 2.69 9.31 -23.52
#